data_16eb7a41986c0e5e1ba62abc891a676d
#
_entry.id   16eb7a41986c0e5e1ba62abc891a676d
#
_cell.length_a   1.000
_cell.length_b   1.000
_cell.length_c   1.000
_cell.angle_alpha   90.00
_cell.angle_beta   90.00
_cell.angle_gamma   90.00
#
_symmetry.space_group_name_H-M   'P 1'
#
loop_
_entity.id
_entity.type
_entity.pdbx_description
1 polymer ?
#
loop_
_entity_poly.entity_id
_entity_poly.type
_entity_poly.pdbx_seq_one_letter_code
_entity_poly.pdbx_strand_id
1 'polypeptide(L)'
;MIGWRGASRYYDPKFKAAFILECRAMEKVRERIGLTNVVPMVPFCRRVVEARTVIEEMAANGLRRGEHGLEIFVMCEIPNNVISLDAFAEYFDGFSIGSNDLTQLALGVDRDSAMVAFDYDESEPGVMELFRLAIEGCRRTGRHSGFCGQAPSDKPEIARYLVEQGIDALSLNPDAVIATTMSILEIESELGR
;
A
#
# COMPACT_ATOMS: atom_id res chain seq x y z
N MET A 1 14.40 0.52 10.16
CA MET A 1 13.59 -0.05 9.06
C MET A 1 13.54 -1.57 9.10
N ILE A 2 14.65 -2.27 9.00
CA ILE A 2 14.72 -3.73 9.17
C ILE A 2 14.45 -4.09 10.62
N GLY A 3 13.53 -5.04 10.86
CA GLY A 3 13.26 -5.49 12.23
C GLY A 3 11.81 -5.88 12.49
N TRP A 4 11.44 -5.91 13.76
CA TRP A 4 10.11 -6.31 14.23
C TRP A 4 9.10 -5.16 14.09
N ARG A 5 8.40 -5.10 12.95
CA ARG A 5 7.39 -4.10 12.59
C ARG A 5 6.32 -4.70 11.66
N GLY A 6 5.23 -3.99 11.48
CA GLY A 6 4.14 -4.35 10.57
C GLY A 6 3.46 -5.67 10.93
N ALA A 7 3.07 -6.43 9.92
CA ALA A 7 2.28 -7.65 10.04
C ALA A 7 2.78 -8.64 11.10
N SER A 8 4.09 -8.82 11.23
CA SER A 8 4.67 -9.74 12.23
C SER A 8 4.33 -9.39 13.69
N ARG A 9 3.99 -8.13 13.98
CA ARG A 9 3.59 -7.71 15.32
C ARG A 9 2.15 -8.15 15.65
N TYR A 10 1.29 -8.23 14.65
CA TYR A 10 -0.15 -8.43 14.84
C TYR A 10 -0.51 -9.79 15.41
N TYR A 11 0.28 -10.80 15.11
CA TYR A 11 0.10 -12.15 15.66
C TYR A 11 1.15 -12.53 16.74
N ASP A 12 2.15 -11.66 16.99
CA ASP A 12 3.13 -11.89 18.06
C ASP A 12 2.46 -11.74 19.44
N PRO A 13 2.64 -12.69 20.38
CA PRO A 13 2.02 -12.64 21.70
C PRO A 13 2.26 -11.34 22.47
N LYS A 14 3.38 -10.65 22.23
CA LYS A 14 3.73 -9.39 22.91
C LYS A 14 2.91 -8.20 22.43
N PHE A 15 2.35 -8.25 21.21
CA PHE A 15 1.61 -7.14 20.62
C PHE A 15 0.16 -7.50 20.27
N LYS A 16 -0.17 -8.77 20.14
CA LYS A 16 -1.48 -9.26 19.70
C LYS A 16 -2.66 -8.61 20.43
N ALA A 17 -2.53 -8.37 21.73
CA ALA A 17 -3.60 -7.73 22.51
C ALA A 17 -3.92 -6.30 22.00
N ALA A 18 -2.91 -5.53 21.58
CA ALA A 18 -3.11 -4.21 20.98
C ALA A 18 -3.79 -4.34 19.60
N PHE A 19 -3.36 -5.28 18.78
CA PHE A 19 -3.98 -5.52 17.47
C PHE A 19 -5.45 -5.94 17.58
N ILE A 20 -5.81 -6.73 18.58
CA ILE A 20 -7.22 -7.07 18.87
C ILE A 20 -8.05 -5.81 19.15
N LEU A 21 -7.50 -4.83 19.87
CA LEU A 21 -8.19 -3.54 20.11
C LEU A 21 -8.37 -2.74 18.81
N GLU A 22 -7.40 -2.74 17.91
CA GLU A 22 -7.51 -2.13 16.58
C GLU A 22 -8.63 -2.81 15.76
N CYS A 23 -8.67 -4.14 15.74
CA CYS A 23 -9.73 -4.90 15.05
C CYS A 23 -11.13 -4.53 15.60
N ARG A 24 -11.30 -4.48 16.93
CA ARG A 24 -12.56 -4.08 17.57
C ARG A 24 -12.96 -2.63 17.26
N ALA A 25 -11.99 -1.73 17.18
CA ALA A 25 -12.25 -0.35 16.79
C ALA A 25 -12.75 -0.27 15.34
N MET A 26 -12.12 -1.01 14.44
CA MET A 26 -12.52 -1.08 13.03
C MET A 26 -13.88 -1.74 12.86
N GLU A 27 -14.15 -2.86 13.54
CA GLU A 27 -15.47 -3.49 13.58
C GLU A 27 -16.55 -2.50 14.05
N LYS A 28 -16.29 -1.77 15.14
CA LYS A 28 -17.22 -0.76 15.64
C LYS A 28 -17.48 0.36 14.62
N VAL A 29 -16.44 0.83 13.93
CA VAL A 29 -16.58 1.87 12.90
C VAL A 29 -17.47 1.39 11.76
N ARG A 30 -17.27 0.18 11.29
CA ARG A 30 -18.03 -0.37 10.17
C ARG A 30 -19.44 -0.82 10.56
N GLU A 31 -19.57 -1.62 11.61
CA GLU A 31 -20.83 -2.32 11.94
C GLU A 31 -21.77 -1.48 12.82
N ARG A 32 -21.23 -0.61 13.70
CA ARG A 32 -22.06 0.16 14.64
C ARG A 32 -22.21 1.62 14.24
N ILE A 33 -21.16 2.23 13.67
CA ILE A 33 -21.22 3.62 13.19
C ILE A 33 -21.72 3.66 11.74
N GLY A 34 -21.52 2.58 10.97
CA GLY A 34 -22.03 2.43 9.61
C GLY A 34 -21.10 2.99 8.53
N LEU A 35 -19.82 3.27 8.84
CA LEU A 35 -18.83 3.75 7.87
C LEU A 35 -18.23 2.56 7.10
N THR A 36 -19.02 1.91 6.28
CA THR A 36 -18.62 0.70 5.53
C THR A 36 -17.58 0.94 4.44
N ASN A 37 -17.35 2.20 4.06
CA ASN A 37 -16.32 2.62 3.11
C ASN A 37 -14.90 2.67 3.71
N VAL A 38 -14.75 2.41 5.02
CA VAL A 38 -13.43 2.33 5.65
C VAL A 38 -12.82 0.96 5.35
N VAL A 39 -11.63 0.96 4.74
CA VAL A 39 -10.87 -0.23 4.34
C VAL A 39 -9.60 -0.32 5.19
N PRO A 40 -9.42 -1.39 5.99
CA PRO A 40 -8.19 -1.60 6.74
C PRO A 40 -7.05 -2.00 5.80
N MET A 41 -5.83 -1.55 6.12
CA MET A 41 -4.63 -1.84 5.35
C MET A 41 -3.54 -2.43 6.25
N VAL A 42 -3.00 -3.59 5.84
CA VAL A 42 -1.94 -4.30 6.57
C VAL A 42 -0.57 -3.76 6.15
N PRO A 43 0.20 -3.14 7.06
CA PRO A 43 1.51 -2.62 6.72
C PRO A 43 2.59 -3.70 6.80
N PHE A 44 3.66 -3.52 6.05
CA PHE A 44 4.92 -4.25 6.11
C PHE A 44 4.76 -5.78 6.25
N CYS A 45 4.02 -6.36 5.32
CA CYS A 45 3.75 -7.79 5.23
C CYS A 45 4.81 -8.46 4.36
N ARG A 46 5.78 -9.16 4.97
CA ARG A 46 7.00 -9.65 4.31
C ARG A 46 6.79 -10.89 3.47
N ARG A 47 5.90 -11.78 3.92
CA ARG A 47 5.74 -13.13 3.34
C ARG A 47 4.26 -13.48 3.21
N VAL A 48 3.95 -14.31 2.23
CA VAL A 48 2.58 -14.79 2.02
C VAL A 48 2.02 -15.53 3.24
N VAL A 49 2.87 -16.26 3.98
CA VAL A 49 2.43 -16.89 5.23
C VAL A 49 2.05 -15.87 6.31
N GLU A 50 2.71 -14.72 6.37
CA GLU A 50 2.29 -13.63 7.27
C GLU A 50 0.94 -13.06 6.84
N ALA A 51 0.71 -12.87 5.52
CA ALA A 51 -0.57 -12.42 4.99
C ALA A 51 -1.70 -13.33 5.47
N ARG A 52 -1.57 -14.64 5.27
CA ARG A 52 -2.55 -15.61 5.74
C ARG A 52 -2.79 -15.49 7.24
N THR A 53 -1.72 -15.48 8.04
CA THR A 53 -1.82 -15.44 9.51
C THR A 53 -2.53 -14.17 9.98
N VAL A 54 -2.24 -12.99 9.40
CA VAL A 54 -2.90 -11.73 9.78
C VAL A 54 -4.36 -11.73 9.38
N ILE A 55 -4.71 -12.21 8.19
CA ILE A 55 -6.11 -12.31 7.73
C ILE A 55 -6.91 -13.26 8.63
N GLU A 56 -6.35 -14.40 9.02
CA GLU A 56 -6.96 -15.33 9.98
C GLU A 56 -7.17 -14.66 11.35
N GLU A 57 -6.18 -13.90 11.84
CA GLU A 57 -6.28 -13.16 13.09
C GLU A 57 -7.35 -12.07 13.05
N MET A 58 -7.43 -11.30 11.95
CA MET A 58 -8.48 -10.31 11.73
C MET A 58 -9.86 -10.95 11.72
N ALA A 59 -10.01 -12.07 11.00
CA ALA A 59 -11.28 -12.83 10.95
C ALA A 59 -11.71 -13.34 12.33
N ALA A 60 -10.75 -13.84 13.13
CA ALA A 60 -11.02 -14.29 14.50
C ALA A 60 -11.47 -13.15 15.44
N ASN A 61 -11.20 -11.89 15.07
CA ASN A 61 -11.53 -10.70 15.85
C ASN A 61 -12.61 -9.81 15.19
N GLY A 62 -13.48 -10.39 14.36
CA GLY A 62 -14.66 -9.72 13.80
C GLY A 62 -14.46 -9.02 12.47
N LEU A 63 -13.28 -9.11 11.87
CA LEU A 63 -12.98 -8.50 10.56
C LEU A 63 -12.74 -9.60 9.51
N ARG A 64 -13.81 -10.23 9.05
CA ARG A 64 -13.73 -11.29 8.05
C ARG A 64 -13.85 -10.68 6.64
N ARG A 65 -12.79 -10.85 5.86
CA ARG A 65 -12.73 -10.40 4.46
C ARG A 65 -13.93 -10.90 3.66
N GLY A 66 -14.56 -10.00 2.91
CA GLY A 66 -15.75 -10.25 2.09
C GLY A 66 -17.09 -10.19 2.84
N GLU A 67 -17.11 -10.33 4.17
CA GLU A 67 -18.35 -10.16 4.95
C GLU A 67 -18.72 -8.67 5.02
N HIS A 68 -19.99 -8.36 4.80
CA HIS A 68 -20.52 -6.97 4.74
C HIS A 68 -19.72 -6.03 3.80
N GLY A 69 -19.17 -6.59 2.73
CA GLY A 69 -18.35 -5.83 1.79
C GLY A 69 -17.01 -5.38 2.35
N LEU A 70 -16.49 -6.05 3.39
CA LEU A 70 -15.16 -5.73 3.93
C LEU A 70 -14.07 -6.14 2.94
N GLU A 71 -13.38 -5.16 2.41
CA GLU A 71 -12.12 -5.32 1.71
C GLU A 71 -10.95 -5.13 2.67
N ILE A 72 -9.85 -5.82 2.42
CA ILE A 72 -8.61 -5.67 3.19
C ILE A 72 -7.47 -5.44 2.21
N PHE A 73 -6.78 -4.32 2.37
CA PHE A 73 -5.63 -3.95 1.54
C PHE A 73 -4.31 -4.30 2.23
N VAL A 74 -3.24 -4.28 1.46
CA VAL A 74 -1.87 -4.43 1.95
C VAL A 74 -0.99 -3.30 1.43
N MET A 75 -0.06 -2.83 2.25
CA MET A 75 1.02 -1.97 1.80
C MET A 75 1.98 -2.78 0.93
N CYS A 76 2.10 -2.41 -0.34
CA CYS A 76 3.11 -2.92 -1.26
C CYS A 76 4.38 -2.08 -1.10
N GLU A 77 5.16 -2.39 -0.07
CA GLU A 77 6.30 -1.58 0.36
C GLU A 77 7.57 -2.40 0.59
N ILE A 78 7.53 -3.66 0.19
CA ILE A 78 8.67 -4.58 0.26
C ILE A 78 8.85 -5.21 -1.13
N PRO A 79 10.06 -5.31 -1.69
CA PRO A 79 10.27 -5.90 -3.00
C PRO A 79 9.61 -7.28 -3.19
N ASN A 80 9.53 -8.09 -2.12
CA ASN A 80 8.83 -9.38 -2.17
C ASN A 80 7.31 -9.24 -2.41
N ASN A 81 6.68 -8.12 -2.04
CA ASN A 81 5.27 -7.89 -2.36
C ASN A 81 5.05 -7.74 -3.87
N VAL A 82 5.99 -7.10 -4.56
CA VAL A 82 5.97 -6.92 -6.02
C VAL A 82 6.24 -8.24 -6.73
N ILE A 83 7.32 -8.94 -6.35
CA ILE A 83 7.76 -10.18 -6.98
C ILE A 83 6.74 -11.31 -6.82
N SER A 84 6.13 -11.41 -5.65
CA SER A 84 5.16 -12.47 -5.29
C SER A 84 3.72 -11.96 -5.26
N LEU A 85 3.39 -10.90 -6.00
CA LEU A 85 2.11 -10.20 -5.93
C LEU A 85 0.92 -11.14 -6.12
N ASP A 86 0.97 -12.05 -7.06
CA ASP A 86 -0.12 -12.98 -7.34
C ASP A 86 -0.48 -13.83 -6.10
N ALA A 87 0.53 -14.27 -5.36
CA ALA A 87 0.32 -15.04 -4.14
C ALA A 87 -0.23 -14.17 -2.98
N PHE A 88 0.16 -12.90 -2.88
CA PHE A 88 -0.44 -11.96 -1.93
C PHE A 88 -1.88 -11.60 -2.32
N ALA A 89 -2.21 -11.54 -3.61
CA ALA A 89 -3.54 -11.23 -4.12
C ALA A 89 -4.61 -12.28 -3.75
N GLU A 90 -4.20 -13.46 -3.32
CA GLU A 90 -5.12 -14.46 -2.74
C GLU A 90 -5.72 -13.98 -1.41
N TYR A 91 -4.98 -13.15 -0.65
CA TYR A 91 -5.33 -12.70 0.70
C TYR A 91 -5.84 -11.26 0.76
N PHE A 92 -5.53 -10.42 -0.22
CA PHE A 92 -5.84 -8.99 -0.21
C PHE A 92 -6.66 -8.57 -1.42
N ASP A 93 -7.48 -7.52 -1.25
CA ASP A 93 -8.35 -6.96 -2.29
C ASP A 93 -7.70 -5.79 -3.02
N GLY A 94 -6.68 -5.19 -2.42
CA GLY A 94 -5.94 -4.09 -3.01
C GLY A 94 -4.55 -3.96 -2.43
N PHE A 95 -3.72 -3.26 -3.20
CA PHE A 95 -2.32 -2.97 -2.88
C PHE A 95 -2.10 -1.47 -2.93
N SER A 96 -1.57 -0.91 -1.86
CA SER A 96 -1.13 0.49 -1.84
C SER A 96 0.39 0.53 -1.87
N ILE A 97 0.95 1.10 -2.92
CA ILE A 97 2.40 1.19 -3.08
C ILE A 97 2.94 2.21 -2.07
N GLY A 98 3.66 1.71 -1.07
CA GLY A 98 4.37 2.50 -0.08
C GLY A 98 5.78 2.81 -0.57
N SER A 99 5.91 3.81 -1.44
CA SER A 99 7.15 4.11 -2.15
C SER A 99 8.33 4.38 -1.24
N ASN A 100 8.08 4.99 -0.09
CA ASN A 100 9.13 5.32 0.87
C ASN A 100 9.91 4.07 1.33
N ASP A 101 9.22 3.09 1.86
CA ASP A 101 9.84 1.84 2.34
C ASP A 101 10.31 0.98 1.16
N LEU A 102 9.55 0.95 0.06
CA LEU A 102 9.92 0.18 -1.13
C LEU A 102 11.24 0.70 -1.74
N THR A 103 11.41 2.01 -1.86
CA THR A 103 12.64 2.62 -2.35
C THR A 103 13.81 2.34 -1.43
N GLN A 104 13.63 2.53 -0.13
CA GLN A 104 14.68 2.25 0.85
C GLN A 104 15.16 0.79 0.80
N LEU A 105 14.23 -0.16 0.65
CA LEU A 105 14.56 -1.58 0.58
C LEU A 105 15.12 -2.00 -0.78
N ALA A 106 14.69 -1.35 -1.86
CA ALA A 106 15.20 -1.60 -3.20
C ALA A 106 16.66 -1.12 -3.35
N LEU A 107 16.96 0.07 -2.82
CA LEU A 107 18.29 0.68 -2.91
C LEU A 107 19.19 0.31 -1.72
N GLY A 108 18.64 -0.28 -0.65
CA GLY A 108 19.38 -0.57 0.57
C GLY A 108 19.81 0.69 1.34
N VAL A 109 19.04 1.77 1.23
CA VAL A 109 19.34 3.10 1.79
C VAL A 109 18.35 3.45 2.89
N ASP A 110 18.85 3.97 4.00
CA ASP A 110 18.04 4.58 5.03
C ASP A 110 17.88 6.09 4.76
N ARG A 111 16.70 6.53 4.32
CA ARG A 111 16.41 7.93 3.99
C ARG A 111 16.56 8.89 5.18
N ASP A 112 16.48 8.38 6.41
CA ASP A 112 16.57 9.18 7.63
C ASP A 112 18.03 9.31 8.12
N SER A 113 18.96 8.58 7.50
CA SER A 113 20.38 8.65 7.82
C SER A 113 21.06 9.77 7.03
N ALA A 114 21.50 10.82 7.72
CA ALA A 114 22.23 11.94 7.12
C ALA A 114 23.50 11.51 6.32
N MET A 115 24.00 10.31 6.55
CA MET A 115 25.20 9.80 5.86
C MET A 115 24.93 9.24 4.47
N VAL A 116 23.72 8.74 4.21
CA VAL A 116 23.36 8.03 2.97
C VAL A 116 22.05 8.50 2.33
N ALA A 117 21.33 9.44 2.96
CA ALA A 117 20.05 9.95 2.43
C ALA A 117 20.16 10.57 1.02
N PHE A 118 21.37 10.99 0.62
CA PHE A 118 21.60 11.52 -0.73
C PHE A 118 21.47 10.46 -1.84
N ASP A 119 21.59 9.17 -1.49
CA ASP A 119 21.39 8.05 -2.42
C ASP A 119 19.91 7.61 -2.51
N TYR A 120 19.02 8.22 -1.71
CA TYR A 120 17.60 7.94 -1.78
C TYR A 120 16.95 8.70 -2.94
N ASP A 121 16.48 8.00 -3.95
CA ASP A 121 15.74 8.59 -5.06
C ASP A 121 14.61 7.64 -5.53
N GLU A 122 13.37 8.09 -5.41
CA GLU A 122 12.19 7.36 -5.89
C GLU A 122 12.11 7.34 -7.44
N SER A 123 12.87 8.21 -8.11
CA SER A 123 12.94 8.28 -9.58
C SER A 123 13.98 7.30 -10.18
N GLU A 124 14.71 6.56 -9.34
CA GLU A 124 15.66 5.57 -9.81
C GLU A 124 14.96 4.54 -10.72
N PRO A 125 15.50 4.23 -11.92
CA PRO A 125 14.84 3.34 -12.86
C PRO A 125 14.42 1.99 -12.30
N GLY A 126 15.22 1.39 -11.40
CA GLY A 126 14.88 0.14 -10.73
C GLY A 126 13.68 0.27 -9.78
N VAL A 127 13.52 1.41 -9.13
CA VAL A 127 12.39 1.71 -8.24
C VAL A 127 11.13 1.96 -9.08
N MET A 128 11.23 2.75 -10.14
CA MET A 128 10.13 3.01 -11.08
C MET A 128 9.63 1.71 -11.72
N GLU A 129 10.53 0.78 -12.02
CA GLU A 129 10.16 -0.54 -12.54
C GLU A 129 9.40 -1.38 -11.50
N LEU A 130 9.74 -1.30 -10.20
CA LEU A 130 8.97 -1.95 -9.15
C LEU A 130 7.54 -1.37 -9.06
N PHE A 131 7.35 -0.05 -9.23
CA PHE A 131 6.02 0.55 -9.29
C PHE A 131 5.22 0.00 -10.48
N ARG A 132 5.82 -0.04 -11.67
CA ARG A 132 5.19 -0.59 -12.88
C ARG A 132 4.77 -2.04 -12.69
N LEU A 133 5.66 -2.88 -12.17
CA LEU A 133 5.39 -4.29 -11.92
C LEU A 133 4.26 -4.50 -10.89
N ALA A 134 4.20 -3.67 -9.84
CA ALA A 134 3.13 -3.72 -8.86
C ALA A 134 1.76 -3.37 -9.50
N ILE A 135 1.68 -2.29 -10.27
CA ILE A 135 0.45 -1.88 -10.96
C ILE A 135 0.00 -2.96 -11.96
N GLU A 136 0.93 -3.48 -12.76
CA GLU A 136 0.66 -4.56 -13.71
C GLU A 136 0.18 -5.84 -13.00
N GLY A 137 0.80 -6.19 -11.87
CA GLY A 137 0.38 -7.32 -11.05
C GLY A 137 -1.03 -7.15 -10.50
N CYS A 138 -1.38 -5.96 -10.00
CA CYS A 138 -2.74 -5.64 -9.56
C CYS A 138 -3.75 -5.80 -10.70
N ARG A 139 -3.46 -5.23 -11.87
CA ARG A 139 -4.31 -5.37 -13.05
C ARG A 139 -4.49 -6.82 -13.48
N ARG A 140 -3.42 -7.61 -13.51
CA ARG A 140 -3.44 -9.04 -13.88
C ARG A 140 -4.30 -9.86 -12.92
N THR A 141 -4.26 -9.54 -11.63
CA THR A 141 -5.01 -10.25 -10.58
C THR A 141 -6.39 -9.67 -10.30
N GLY A 142 -6.78 -8.59 -10.98
CA GLY A 142 -8.04 -7.87 -10.75
C GLY A 142 -8.13 -7.23 -9.38
N ARG A 143 -6.98 -6.76 -8.85
CA ARG A 143 -6.90 -6.09 -7.55
C ARG A 143 -6.70 -4.60 -7.73
N HIS A 144 -7.22 -3.82 -6.76
CA HIS A 144 -7.04 -2.37 -6.72
C HIS A 144 -5.57 -2.01 -6.50
N SER A 145 -5.09 -1.00 -7.26
CA SER A 145 -3.76 -0.43 -7.15
C SER A 145 -3.81 1.02 -6.64
N GLY A 146 -3.19 1.29 -5.52
CA GLY A 146 -3.03 2.63 -4.98
C GLY A 146 -1.57 3.02 -4.79
N PHE A 147 -1.32 4.30 -4.59
CA PHE A 147 -0.01 4.82 -4.24
C PHE A 147 -0.14 5.79 -3.06
N CYS A 148 0.62 5.59 -2.00
CA CYS A 148 0.54 6.39 -0.78
C CYS A 148 1.87 7.02 -0.34
N GLY A 149 2.87 7.01 -1.21
CA GLY A 149 4.10 7.76 -1.01
C GLY A 149 3.94 9.25 -1.32
N GLN A 150 4.93 10.06 -0.96
CA GLN A 150 4.92 11.50 -1.18
C GLN A 150 5.25 11.90 -2.62
N ALA A 151 5.94 11.05 -3.36
CA ALA A 151 6.46 11.36 -4.69
C ALA A 151 5.46 11.99 -5.67
N PRO A 152 4.20 11.54 -5.81
CA PRO A 152 3.25 12.18 -6.71
C PRO A 152 2.87 13.62 -6.32
N SER A 153 3.00 13.99 -5.04
CA SER A 153 2.78 15.35 -4.58
C SER A 153 3.94 16.28 -4.88
N ASP A 154 5.16 15.74 -4.81
CA ASP A 154 6.40 16.52 -4.90
C ASP A 154 7.01 16.51 -6.31
N LYS A 155 6.75 15.45 -7.10
CA LYS A 155 7.32 15.18 -8.42
C LYS A 155 6.20 14.90 -9.45
N PRO A 156 5.73 15.91 -10.20
CA PRO A 156 4.65 15.73 -11.19
C PRO A 156 4.93 14.66 -12.24
N GLU A 157 6.20 14.45 -12.59
CA GLU A 157 6.61 13.40 -13.51
C GLU A 157 6.33 11.98 -13.00
N ILE A 158 6.40 11.77 -11.68
CA ILE A 158 6.03 10.49 -11.07
C ILE A 158 4.51 10.32 -11.11
N ALA A 159 3.74 11.37 -10.81
CA ALA A 159 2.28 11.32 -10.93
C ALA A 159 1.87 10.96 -12.37
N ARG A 160 2.46 11.61 -13.38
CA ARG A 160 2.25 11.28 -14.80
C ARG A 160 2.56 9.81 -15.09
N TYR A 161 3.73 9.35 -14.69
CA TYR A 161 4.16 7.97 -14.90
C TYR A 161 3.15 6.96 -14.33
N LEU A 162 2.70 7.16 -13.08
CA LEU A 162 1.77 6.26 -12.42
C LEU A 162 0.41 6.22 -13.15
N VAL A 163 -0.10 7.37 -13.61
CA VAL A 163 -1.33 7.47 -14.40
C VAL A 163 -1.17 6.76 -15.75
N GLU A 164 -0.03 6.94 -16.42
CA GLU A 164 0.27 6.25 -17.69
C GLU A 164 0.31 4.72 -17.51
N GLN A 165 0.82 4.23 -16.36
CA GLN A 165 0.77 2.79 -16.03
C GLN A 165 -0.64 2.29 -15.69
N GLY A 166 -1.60 3.18 -15.46
CA GLY A 166 -2.99 2.85 -15.16
C GLY A 166 -3.25 2.52 -13.71
N ILE A 167 -2.65 3.29 -12.79
CA ILE A 167 -2.95 3.19 -11.37
C ILE A 167 -4.40 3.63 -11.08
N ASP A 168 -5.04 3.01 -10.06
CA ASP A 168 -6.44 3.32 -9.74
C ASP A 168 -6.59 4.50 -8.77
N ALA A 169 -5.61 4.72 -7.88
CA ALA A 169 -5.70 5.79 -6.89
C ALA A 169 -4.33 6.36 -6.50
N LEU A 170 -4.28 7.67 -6.24
CA LEU A 170 -3.14 8.38 -5.69
C LEU A 170 -3.53 9.08 -4.39
N SER A 171 -2.77 8.85 -3.33
CA SER A 171 -2.85 9.66 -2.11
C SER A 171 -1.92 10.86 -2.26
N LEU A 172 -2.42 12.05 -1.96
CA LEU A 172 -1.70 13.30 -2.13
C LEU A 172 -1.65 14.08 -0.82
N ASN A 173 -0.63 14.89 -0.65
CA ASN A 173 -0.60 15.88 0.41
C ASN A 173 -1.73 16.90 0.20
N PRO A 174 -2.41 17.39 1.26
CA PRO A 174 -3.59 18.24 1.12
C PRO A 174 -3.38 19.49 0.27
N ASP A 175 -2.21 20.08 0.33
CA ASP A 175 -1.82 21.27 -0.44
C ASP A 175 -1.56 20.97 -1.93
N ALA A 176 -1.21 19.73 -2.29
CA ALA A 176 -0.99 19.31 -3.66
C ALA A 176 -2.27 18.81 -4.38
N VAL A 177 -3.33 18.49 -3.65
CA VAL A 177 -4.53 17.80 -4.22
C VAL A 177 -5.09 18.53 -5.44
N ILE A 178 -5.32 19.83 -5.36
CA ILE A 178 -5.97 20.58 -6.45
C ILE A 178 -5.06 20.63 -7.68
N ALA A 179 -3.80 21.02 -7.50
CA ALA A 179 -2.86 21.17 -8.60
C ALA A 179 -2.59 19.82 -9.30
N THR A 180 -2.36 18.75 -8.51
CA THR A 180 -2.12 17.41 -9.06
C THR A 180 -3.37 16.85 -9.74
N THR A 181 -4.58 17.06 -9.20
CA THR A 181 -5.82 16.63 -9.84
C THR A 181 -6.00 17.29 -11.21
N MET A 182 -5.72 18.58 -11.33
CA MET A 182 -5.82 19.29 -12.62
C MET A 182 -4.80 18.72 -13.62
N SER A 183 -3.57 18.46 -13.19
CA SER A 183 -2.55 17.85 -14.05
C SER A 183 -2.94 16.42 -14.47
N ILE A 184 -3.54 15.63 -13.59
CA ILE A 184 -4.02 14.27 -13.91
C ILE A 184 -5.12 14.33 -14.97
N LEU A 185 -6.07 15.25 -14.86
CA LEU A 185 -7.15 15.43 -15.86
C LEU A 185 -6.58 15.74 -17.26
N GLU A 186 -5.52 16.56 -17.33
CA GLU A 186 -4.83 16.83 -18.60
C GLU A 186 -4.18 15.55 -19.15
N ILE A 187 -3.46 14.79 -18.31
CA ILE A 187 -2.82 13.54 -18.69
C ILE A 187 -3.85 12.51 -19.17
N GLU A 188 -4.96 12.33 -18.45
CA GLU A 188 -6.02 11.40 -18.83
C GLU A 188 -6.66 11.80 -20.16
N SER A 189 -6.87 13.10 -20.39
CA SER A 189 -7.36 13.62 -21.67
C SER A 189 -6.37 13.32 -22.82
N GLU A 190 -5.06 13.48 -22.60
CA GLU A 190 -4.02 13.14 -23.59
C GLU A 190 -4.02 11.63 -23.90
N LEU A 191 -4.32 10.79 -22.91
CA LEU A 191 -4.39 9.33 -23.04
C LEU A 191 -5.73 8.83 -23.62
N GLY A 192 -6.70 9.72 -23.83
CA GLY A 192 -8.04 9.36 -24.31
C GLY A 192 -8.90 8.62 -23.29
N ARG A 193 -8.70 8.94 -22.03
CA ARG A 193 -9.43 8.38 -20.87
C ARG A 193 -10.38 9.37 -20.27
#